data_985f5f6ca0693276d2dd6c896646b8ff
#
_entry.id   985f5f6ca0693276d2dd6c896646b8ff
#
_cell.length_a   1.000
_cell.length_b   1.000
_cell.length_c   1.000
_cell.angle_alpha   90.00
_cell.angle_beta   90.00
_cell.angle_gamma   90.00
#
_symmetry.space_group_name_H-M   'P 1'
#
loop_
_entity.id
_entity.type
_entity.pdbx_description
1 polymer ?
#
loop_
_entity_poly.entity_id
_entity_poly.type
_entity_poly.pdbx_seq_one_letter_code
_entity_poly.pdbx_strand_id
1 'polypeptide(L)'
;MGSDDQAREHYSVVQMLPVVAPRKLAKVPFVEMADGRLQGVVSSGSDIARVYVSSISAREHGLSCSTNNNRPCGGHSGGYACKHIRSLLAEAVLQYGIDRVARFLGVDVPADGDILGRLDTSGASTPAAVVFSRFLRHLSYLEQPGSTTPVPELHWFPAAGAPA
;
A
#
# COMPACT_ATOMS: atom_id res chain seq x y z
N MET A 1 26.99 -58.51 -36.18
CA MET A 1 27.44 -57.53 -35.20
C MET A 1 26.62 -56.29 -35.47
N GLY A 2 25.47 -56.17 -34.79
CA GLY A 2 24.60 -55.03 -34.91
C GLY A 2 24.83 -54.09 -33.74
N SER A 3 25.10 -52.84 -34.06
CA SER A 3 25.21 -51.77 -33.07
C SER A 3 23.84 -51.12 -32.98
N ASP A 4 23.10 -51.39 -31.88
CA ASP A 4 21.90 -50.68 -31.51
C ASP A 4 22.30 -49.31 -30.93
N ASP A 5 22.15 -48.30 -31.77
CA ASP A 5 22.25 -46.90 -31.37
C ASP A 5 20.90 -46.45 -30.86
N GLN A 6 20.67 -46.65 -29.54
CA GLN A 6 19.47 -46.14 -28.87
C GLN A 6 19.59 -44.64 -28.66
N ALA A 7 19.03 -43.90 -29.63
CA ALA A 7 18.79 -42.46 -29.44
C ALA A 7 17.88 -42.24 -28.21
N ARG A 8 18.47 -41.76 -27.11
CA ARG A 8 17.72 -41.26 -25.96
C ARG A 8 17.05 -39.94 -26.34
N GLU A 9 15.76 -40.05 -26.65
CA GLU A 9 14.93 -38.82 -26.75
C GLU A 9 14.82 -38.18 -25.38
N HIS A 10 15.48 -37.07 -25.24
CA HIS A 10 15.29 -36.18 -24.08
C HIS A 10 13.97 -35.44 -24.23
N TYR A 11 12.91 -36.00 -23.65
CA TYR A 11 11.67 -35.25 -23.47
C TYR A 11 11.89 -34.17 -22.41
N SER A 12 12.04 -32.90 -22.85
CA SER A 12 11.90 -31.74 -21.98
C SER A 12 10.44 -31.63 -21.57
N VAL A 13 10.11 -32.10 -20.38
CA VAL A 13 8.81 -31.83 -19.77
C VAL A 13 8.84 -30.35 -19.32
N VAL A 14 8.36 -29.48 -20.19
CA VAL A 14 8.03 -28.11 -19.79
C VAL A 14 6.78 -28.22 -18.92
N GLN A 15 6.98 -28.24 -17.62
CA GLN A 15 5.89 -28.17 -16.65
C GLN A 15 5.30 -26.76 -16.75
N MET A 16 4.17 -26.62 -17.45
CA MET A 16 3.42 -25.37 -17.43
C MET A 16 2.94 -25.15 -15.99
N LEU A 17 3.59 -24.21 -15.31
CA LEU A 17 3.08 -23.73 -14.04
C LEU A 17 1.71 -23.12 -14.28
N PRO A 18 0.70 -23.45 -13.46
CA PRO A 18 -0.61 -22.86 -13.61
C PRO A 18 -0.47 -21.33 -13.51
N VAL A 19 -1.10 -20.62 -14.45
CA VAL A 19 -1.18 -19.17 -14.42
C VAL A 19 -1.84 -18.80 -13.10
N VAL A 20 -1.04 -18.35 -12.15
CA VAL A 20 -1.56 -17.87 -10.86
C VAL A 20 -2.36 -16.62 -11.17
N ALA A 21 -3.67 -16.66 -10.98
CA ALA A 21 -4.52 -15.49 -11.12
C ALA A 21 -3.95 -14.36 -10.26
N PRO A 22 -3.82 -13.13 -10.80
CA PRO A 22 -3.26 -12.03 -10.03
C PRO A 22 -4.06 -11.88 -8.73
N ARG A 23 -3.37 -11.93 -7.59
CA ARG A 23 -3.99 -11.70 -6.29
C ARG A 23 -4.67 -10.35 -6.33
N LYS A 24 -5.96 -10.33 -6.02
CA LYS A 24 -6.67 -9.07 -5.80
C LYS A 24 -6.01 -8.38 -4.62
N LEU A 25 -5.34 -7.26 -4.87
CA LEU A 25 -4.72 -6.48 -3.80
C LEU A 25 -5.77 -6.05 -2.78
N ALA A 26 -5.41 -6.14 -1.51
CA ALA A 26 -6.19 -5.51 -0.47
C ALA A 26 -6.35 -4.02 -0.79
N LYS A 27 -7.50 -3.44 -0.47
CA LYS A 27 -7.77 -2.02 -0.72
C LYS A 27 -6.76 -1.12 0.00
N VAL A 28 -6.34 -1.54 1.19
CA VAL A 28 -5.29 -0.88 1.99
C VAL A 28 -4.25 -1.95 2.37
N PRO A 29 -3.24 -2.18 1.51
CA PRO A 29 -2.24 -3.22 1.76
C PRO A 29 -1.28 -2.89 2.90
N PHE A 30 -1.20 -1.63 3.30
CA PHE A 30 -0.34 -1.18 4.37
C PHE A 30 -0.99 -0.06 5.16
N VAL A 31 -1.01 -0.21 6.49
CA VAL A 31 -1.42 0.82 7.44
C VAL A 31 -0.59 0.70 8.70
N GLU A 32 -0.13 1.83 9.22
CA GLU A 32 0.57 1.89 10.50
C GLU A 32 0.29 3.19 11.26
N MET A 33 0.49 3.15 12.57
CA MET A 33 0.52 4.31 13.45
C MET A 33 1.95 4.48 13.96
N ALA A 34 2.73 5.36 13.32
CA ALA A 34 4.14 5.58 13.64
C ALA A 34 4.56 7.03 13.32
N ASP A 35 5.61 7.49 13.97
CA ASP A 35 6.22 8.79 13.75
C ASP A 35 5.21 9.96 13.80
N GLY A 36 4.24 9.88 14.71
CA GLY A 36 3.20 10.90 14.85
C GLY A 36 2.19 10.96 13.70
N ARG A 37 2.04 9.88 12.92
CA ARG A 37 1.10 9.81 11.80
C ARG A 37 0.38 8.46 11.75
N LEU A 38 -0.91 8.50 11.44
CA LEU A 38 -1.60 7.37 10.84
C LEU A 38 -1.31 7.41 9.35
N GLN A 39 -0.63 6.42 8.83
CA GLN A 39 -0.12 6.44 7.46
C GLN A 39 -0.24 5.08 6.78
N GLY A 40 -0.28 5.10 5.45
CA GLY A 40 -0.39 3.86 4.70
C GLY A 40 -0.46 4.03 3.20
N VAL A 41 -0.62 2.90 2.53
CA VAL A 41 -0.76 2.80 1.08
C VAL A 41 -2.15 2.27 0.75
N VAL A 42 -2.83 2.94 -0.17
CA VAL A 42 -4.19 2.60 -0.60
C VAL A 42 -4.19 2.30 -2.09
N SER A 43 -4.68 1.13 -2.48
CA SER A 43 -4.82 0.75 -3.88
C SER A 43 -5.87 1.62 -4.59
N SER A 44 -5.63 1.95 -5.86
CA SER A 44 -6.62 2.65 -6.69
C SER A 44 -7.88 1.83 -6.95
N GLY A 45 -7.78 0.51 -6.86
CA GLY A 45 -8.85 -0.46 -7.14
C GLY A 45 -9.06 -0.75 -8.62
N SER A 46 -8.71 0.15 -9.52
CA SER A 46 -8.85 0.00 -10.97
C SER A 46 -7.54 -0.26 -11.69
N ASP A 47 -6.42 0.13 -11.10
CA ASP A 47 -5.09 0.02 -11.69
C ASP A 47 -4.11 -0.42 -10.60
N ILE A 48 -3.58 -1.63 -10.72
CA ILE A 48 -2.64 -2.21 -9.77
C ILE A 48 -1.33 -1.43 -9.70
N ALA A 49 -0.93 -0.78 -10.79
CA ALA A 49 0.28 0.03 -10.84
C ALA A 49 0.13 1.39 -10.14
N ARG A 50 -1.12 1.76 -9.79
CA ARG A 50 -1.41 3.03 -9.14
C ARG A 50 -1.83 2.83 -7.70
N VAL A 51 -1.01 3.35 -6.79
CA VAL A 51 -1.31 3.41 -5.36
C VAL A 51 -1.29 4.85 -4.87
N TYR A 52 -1.99 5.07 -3.78
CA TYR A 52 -2.05 6.35 -3.10
C TYR A 52 -1.39 6.23 -1.74
N VAL A 53 -0.44 7.11 -1.50
CA VAL A 53 0.23 7.27 -0.22
C VAL A 53 -0.56 8.28 0.58
N SER A 54 -1.15 7.85 1.69
CA SER A 54 -2.07 8.66 2.48
C SER A 54 -1.61 8.74 3.92
N SER A 55 -1.81 9.90 4.56
CA SER A 55 -1.52 10.05 5.98
C SER A 55 -2.41 11.09 6.65
N ILE A 56 -2.54 10.94 7.99
CA ILE A 56 -3.18 11.86 8.90
C ILE A 56 -2.18 12.13 10.03
N SER A 57 -1.75 13.37 10.24
CA SER A 57 -0.88 13.73 11.35
C SER A 57 -1.62 13.61 12.67
N ALA A 58 -1.01 12.96 13.66
CA ALA A 58 -1.57 12.92 15.01
C ALA A 58 -1.58 14.34 15.62
N ARG A 59 -2.63 14.67 16.34
CA ARG A 59 -2.87 15.94 17.04
C ARG A 59 -3.06 17.16 16.11
N GLU A 60 -2.24 17.35 15.09
CA GLU A 60 -2.35 18.46 14.14
C GLU A 60 -3.35 18.18 13.01
N HIS A 61 -3.68 16.90 12.82
CA HIS A 61 -4.66 16.38 11.87
C HIS A 61 -4.42 16.80 10.41
N GLY A 62 -3.20 17.19 10.06
CA GLY A 62 -2.84 17.49 8.66
C GLY A 62 -3.07 16.27 7.77
N LEU A 63 -3.81 16.46 6.70
CA LEU A 63 -4.12 15.41 5.73
C LEU A 63 -3.13 15.43 4.56
N SER A 64 -2.70 14.27 4.11
CA SER A 64 -1.89 14.11 2.90
C SER A 64 -2.37 12.93 2.08
N CYS A 65 -2.47 13.12 0.77
CA CYS A 65 -2.75 12.04 -0.17
C CYS A 65 -2.13 12.35 -1.53
N SER A 66 -1.24 11.49 -1.97
CA SER A 66 -0.57 11.60 -3.27
C SER A 66 -0.44 10.23 -3.91
N THR A 67 -0.26 10.20 -5.22
CA THR A 67 0.06 8.95 -5.92
C THR A 67 1.52 8.55 -5.65
N ASN A 68 1.88 7.30 -5.97
CA ASN A 68 3.25 6.78 -5.85
C ASN A 68 4.30 7.56 -6.67
N ASN A 69 3.88 8.32 -7.68
CA ASN A 69 4.74 9.24 -8.43
C ASN A 69 4.63 10.70 -7.95
N ASN A 70 4.23 10.88 -6.69
CA ASN A 70 4.16 12.16 -5.98
C ASN A 70 3.19 13.19 -6.59
N ARG A 71 2.19 12.77 -7.36
CA ARG A 71 1.13 13.66 -7.85
C ARG A 71 0.03 13.78 -6.80
N PRO A 72 -0.42 14.98 -6.44
CA PRO A 72 -1.52 15.16 -5.52
C PRO A 72 -2.77 14.37 -5.95
N CYS A 73 -3.49 13.83 -4.99
CA CYS A 73 -4.78 13.19 -5.24
C CYS A 73 -5.82 14.24 -5.63
N GLY A 74 -6.46 14.06 -6.81
CA GLY A 74 -7.49 14.98 -7.28
C GLY A 74 -8.72 15.10 -6.38
N GLY A 75 -8.94 14.13 -5.49
CA GLY A 75 -10.03 14.17 -4.51
C GLY A 75 -9.63 14.81 -3.17
N HIS A 76 -8.39 15.28 -3.03
CA HIS A 76 -7.87 15.92 -1.82
C HIS A 76 -7.69 17.41 -2.11
N SER A 77 -8.69 18.20 -1.77
CA SER A 77 -8.66 19.65 -1.93
C SER A 77 -9.32 20.34 -0.74
N GLY A 78 -8.79 21.48 -0.33
CA GLY A 78 -9.42 22.34 0.67
C GLY A 78 -9.60 21.73 2.07
N GLY A 79 -8.71 20.81 2.50
CA GLY A 79 -8.80 20.19 3.82
C GLY A 79 -9.79 19.03 3.92
N TYR A 80 -10.47 18.66 2.84
CA TYR A 80 -11.39 17.53 2.83
C TYR A 80 -10.67 16.20 2.64
N ALA A 81 -11.05 15.20 3.43
CA ALA A 81 -10.53 13.85 3.29
C ALA A 81 -11.08 13.18 2.02
N CYS A 82 -10.18 12.81 1.11
CA CYS A 82 -10.52 12.01 -0.07
C CYS A 82 -10.91 10.57 0.30
N LYS A 83 -11.41 9.82 -0.67
CA LYS A 83 -11.78 8.41 -0.48
C LYS A 83 -10.62 7.53 0.02
N HIS A 84 -9.37 7.87 -0.32
CA HIS A 84 -8.20 7.11 0.09
C HIS A 84 -7.89 7.31 1.58
N ILE A 85 -7.93 8.56 2.06
CA ILE A 85 -7.80 8.86 3.49
C ILE A 85 -8.91 8.19 4.30
N ARG A 86 -10.16 8.23 3.81
CA ARG A 86 -11.28 7.52 4.45
C ARG A 86 -11.04 6.01 4.53
N SER A 87 -10.54 5.41 3.44
CA SER A 87 -10.20 3.97 3.42
C SER A 87 -9.05 3.63 4.37
N LEU A 88 -8.02 4.48 4.43
CA LEU A 88 -6.92 4.33 5.38
C LEU A 88 -7.42 4.33 6.84
N LEU A 89 -8.24 5.31 7.19
CA LEU A 89 -8.79 5.43 8.54
C LEU A 89 -9.69 4.23 8.88
N ALA A 90 -10.57 3.81 7.96
CA ALA A 90 -11.43 2.65 8.16
C ALA A 90 -10.62 1.37 8.39
N GLU A 91 -9.56 1.15 7.63
CA GLU A 91 -8.66 0.01 7.83
C GLU A 91 -7.91 0.08 9.15
N ALA A 92 -7.45 1.26 9.55
CA ALA A 92 -6.81 1.45 10.85
C ALA A 92 -7.75 1.12 12.00
N VAL A 93 -9.01 1.56 11.93
CA VAL A 93 -10.04 1.22 12.94
C VAL A 93 -10.30 -0.28 12.97
N LEU A 94 -10.33 -0.94 11.81
CA LEU A 94 -10.50 -2.39 11.72
C LEU A 94 -9.33 -3.15 12.36
N GLN A 95 -8.08 -2.72 12.12
CA GLN A 95 -6.90 -3.43 12.60
C GLN A 95 -6.53 -3.11 14.04
N TYR A 96 -6.70 -1.86 14.48
CA TYR A 96 -6.23 -1.39 15.79
C TYR A 96 -7.34 -1.10 16.78
N GLY A 97 -8.59 -1.01 16.33
CA GLY A 97 -9.73 -0.60 17.13
C GLY A 97 -9.89 0.92 17.23
N ILE A 98 -11.15 1.37 17.33
CA ILE A 98 -11.52 2.79 17.32
C ILE A 98 -10.89 3.58 18.47
N ASP A 99 -10.86 3.03 19.68
CA ASP A 99 -10.30 3.70 20.87
C ASP A 99 -8.81 3.99 20.73
N ARG A 100 -8.08 3.04 20.15
CA ARG A 100 -6.63 3.19 19.93
C ARG A 100 -6.32 4.20 18.85
N VAL A 101 -7.08 4.18 17.77
CA VAL A 101 -6.93 5.14 16.66
C VAL A 101 -7.29 6.55 17.12
N ALA A 102 -8.41 6.75 17.77
CA ALA A 102 -8.85 8.04 18.30
C ALA A 102 -7.82 8.62 19.29
N ARG A 103 -7.36 7.82 20.25
CA ARG A 103 -6.33 8.22 21.22
C ARG A 103 -5.02 8.60 20.53
N PHE A 104 -4.61 7.84 19.51
CA PHE A 104 -3.39 8.14 18.74
C PHE A 104 -3.50 9.46 17.99
N LEU A 105 -4.65 9.72 17.37
CA LEU A 105 -4.92 10.98 16.67
C LEU A 105 -5.15 12.15 17.63
N GLY A 106 -5.44 11.89 18.91
CA GLY A 106 -5.68 12.92 19.92
C GLY A 106 -7.10 13.47 19.90
N VAL A 107 -8.07 12.64 19.50
CA VAL A 107 -9.50 12.97 19.52
C VAL A 107 -10.25 12.07 20.49
N ASP A 108 -11.37 12.56 21.02
CA ASP A 108 -12.27 11.74 21.79
C ASP A 108 -12.97 10.71 20.89
N VAL A 109 -13.26 9.53 21.45
CA VAL A 109 -13.98 8.51 20.71
C VAL A 109 -15.42 8.99 20.47
N PRO A 110 -15.81 9.18 19.20
CA PRO A 110 -17.16 9.68 18.91
C PRO A 110 -18.19 8.57 19.09
N ALA A 111 -19.35 8.94 19.69
CA ALA A 111 -20.44 8.00 19.90
C ALA A 111 -21.01 7.42 18.60
N ASP A 112 -20.91 8.17 17.50
CA ASP A 112 -21.31 7.78 16.14
C ASP A 112 -20.22 7.04 15.36
N GLY A 113 -19.01 6.89 15.93
CA GLY A 113 -17.87 6.25 15.30
C GLY A 113 -17.17 7.10 14.23
N ASP A 114 -17.58 8.35 13.99
CA ASP A 114 -17.00 9.22 12.97
C ASP A 114 -15.77 10.00 13.50
N ILE A 115 -14.63 9.34 13.56
CA ILE A 115 -13.35 9.99 13.91
C ILE A 115 -13.05 11.13 12.93
N LEU A 116 -13.35 10.96 11.64
CA LEU A 116 -12.98 11.94 10.61
C LEU A 116 -13.65 13.30 10.82
N GLY A 117 -14.93 13.29 11.27
CA GLY A 117 -15.66 14.51 11.61
C GLY A 117 -15.12 15.23 12.84
N ARG A 118 -14.21 14.62 13.61
CA ARG A 118 -13.57 15.21 14.80
C ARG A 118 -12.19 15.78 14.52
N LEU A 119 -11.64 15.58 13.30
CA LEU A 119 -10.32 16.08 12.96
C LEU A 119 -10.38 17.56 12.58
N ASP A 120 -9.48 18.36 13.18
CA ASP A 120 -9.16 19.69 12.66
C ASP A 120 -8.14 19.50 11.50
N THR A 121 -8.61 19.60 10.27
CA THR A 121 -7.81 19.29 9.09
C THR A 121 -6.92 20.45 8.62
N SER A 122 -6.66 21.44 9.48
CA SER A 122 -5.84 22.61 9.18
C SER A 122 -4.32 22.37 9.28
N GLY A 123 -3.92 21.23 9.83
CA GLY A 123 -2.53 20.89 10.07
C GLY A 123 -1.69 20.71 8.82
N ALA A 124 -0.37 20.74 8.98
CA ALA A 124 0.58 20.60 7.88
C ALA A 124 0.51 19.22 7.22
N SER A 125 0.59 19.21 5.89
CA SER A 125 0.61 17.98 5.08
C SER A 125 1.99 17.32 5.12
N THR A 126 2.03 16.00 5.28
CA THR A 126 3.27 15.21 5.22
C THR A 126 3.63 14.85 3.78
N PRO A 127 4.88 15.04 3.34
CA PRO A 127 5.30 14.62 2.01
C PRO A 127 5.12 13.11 1.79
N ALA A 128 4.54 12.72 0.65
CA ALA A 128 4.28 11.31 0.34
C ALA A 128 5.54 10.44 0.39
N ALA A 129 6.70 10.98 -0.01
CA ALA A 129 7.97 10.27 0.01
C ALA A 129 8.35 9.75 1.40
N VAL A 130 8.00 10.47 2.48
CA VAL A 130 8.27 10.06 3.87
C VAL A 130 7.47 8.79 4.20
N VAL A 131 6.18 8.77 3.89
CA VAL A 131 5.29 7.63 4.14
C VAL A 131 5.71 6.45 3.26
N PHE A 132 6.04 6.71 1.99
CA PHE A 132 6.42 5.70 1.03
C PHE A 132 7.74 5.00 1.38
N SER A 133 8.71 5.74 1.90
CA SER A 133 9.98 5.15 2.36
C SER A 133 9.79 4.14 3.49
N ARG A 134 8.81 4.34 4.35
CA ARG A 134 8.46 3.38 5.39
C ARG A 134 7.80 2.13 4.82
N PHE A 135 6.88 2.29 3.88
CA PHE A 135 6.29 1.16 3.16
C PHE A 135 7.35 0.30 2.47
N LEU A 136 8.32 0.92 1.79
CA LEU A 136 9.45 0.20 1.18
C LEU A 136 10.25 -0.59 2.19
N ARG A 137 10.50 0.00 3.35
CA ARG A 137 11.21 -0.66 4.44
C ARG A 137 10.45 -1.89 4.95
N HIS A 138 9.13 -1.80 5.07
CA HIS A 138 8.31 -2.97 5.41
C HIS A 138 8.36 -4.06 4.35
N LEU A 139 8.32 -3.70 3.06
CA LEU A 139 8.46 -4.69 1.98
C LEU A 139 9.78 -5.43 2.04
N SER A 140 10.88 -4.78 2.42
CA SER A 140 12.19 -5.45 2.54
C SER A 140 12.22 -6.53 3.64
N TYR A 141 11.34 -6.47 4.63
CA TYR A 141 11.18 -7.52 5.65
C TYR A 141 10.27 -8.67 5.20
N LEU A 142 9.51 -8.48 4.12
CA LEU A 142 8.60 -9.50 3.57
C LEU A 142 9.30 -10.39 2.52
N GLU A 143 10.60 -10.23 2.31
CA GLU A 143 11.38 -11.15 1.47
C GLU A 143 11.20 -12.57 2.00
N GLN A 144 10.43 -13.36 1.26
CA GLN A 144 10.28 -14.77 1.56
C GLN A 144 11.51 -15.52 1.05
N PRO A 145 12.33 -16.10 1.93
CA PRO A 145 13.45 -16.92 1.51
C PRO A 145 12.96 -18.05 0.60
N GLY A 146 13.47 -18.08 -0.63
CA GLY A 146 13.16 -19.15 -1.59
C GLY A 146 12.06 -18.85 -2.61
N SER A 147 11.38 -17.71 -2.57
CA SER A 147 10.48 -17.29 -3.66
C SER A 147 11.22 -16.41 -4.66
N THR A 148 11.24 -16.83 -5.94
CA THR A 148 11.75 -16.03 -7.06
C THR A 148 10.63 -15.22 -7.74
N THR A 149 9.39 -15.39 -7.29
CA THR A 149 8.24 -14.67 -7.85
C THR A 149 8.23 -13.26 -7.30
N PRO A 150 8.30 -12.22 -8.16
CA PRO A 150 8.21 -10.84 -7.71
C PRO A 150 6.90 -10.63 -6.94
N VAL A 151 6.97 -9.97 -5.78
CA VAL A 151 5.76 -9.56 -5.08
C VAL A 151 5.03 -8.51 -5.94
N PRO A 152 3.69 -8.57 -6.06
CA PRO A 152 2.93 -7.66 -6.91
C PRO A 152 3.20 -6.19 -6.63
N GLU A 153 3.53 -5.87 -5.40
CA GLU A 153 3.86 -4.53 -4.92
C GLU A 153 5.12 -3.94 -5.58
N LEU A 154 6.04 -4.77 -6.05
CA LEU A 154 7.23 -4.29 -6.78
C LEU A 154 6.88 -3.67 -8.15
N HIS A 155 5.72 -4.01 -8.72
CA HIS A 155 5.24 -3.38 -9.96
C HIS A 155 4.82 -1.91 -9.77
N TRP A 156 4.69 -1.45 -8.53
CA TRP A 156 4.36 -0.05 -8.23
C TRP A 156 5.54 0.90 -8.43
N PHE A 157 6.74 0.35 -8.58
CA PHE A 157 7.95 1.15 -8.77
C PHE A 157 8.30 1.22 -10.24
N PRO A 158 8.60 2.41 -10.79
CA PRO A 158 9.18 2.48 -12.11
C PRO A 158 10.53 1.74 -12.09
N ALA A 159 10.77 0.92 -13.10
CA ALA A 159 12.07 0.28 -13.26
C ALA A 159 13.17 1.36 -13.30
N ALA A 160 14.21 1.18 -12.51
CA ALA A 160 15.34 2.09 -12.52
C ALA A 160 15.93 2.12 -13.94
N GLY A 161 15.79 3.25 -14.65
CA GLY A 161 16.36 3.42 -15.98
C GLY A 161 15.36 3.61 -17.13
N ALA A 162 14.04 3.70 -16.88
CA ALA A 162 13.13 4.13 -17.92
C ALA A 162 13.30 5.65 -18.16
N PRO A 163 13.77 6.09 -19.35
CA PRO A 163 13.82 7.52 -19.65
C PRO A 163 12.41 8.10 -19.68
N ALA A 164 12.27 9.32 -19.19
CA ALA A 164 11.02 10.07 -19.16
C ALA A 164 10.54 10.42 -20.57
#